data_654842d2dfdd60cac9c6dde889dd8113
#
_entry.id   654842d2dfdd60cac9c6dde889dd8113
#
_cell.length_a   1.000
_cell.length_b   1.000
_cell.length_c   1.000
_cell.angle_alpha   90.00
_cell.angle_beta   90.00
_cell.angle_gamma   90.00
#
_symmetry.space_group_name_H-M   'P 1'
#
loop_
_entity.id
_entity.type
_entity.pdbx_description
1 polymer ?
#
loop_
_entity_poly.entity_id
_entity_poly.type
_entity_poly.pdbx_seq_one_letter_code
_entity_poly.pdbx_strand_id
1 'polypeptide(L)'
;MRYGLIGWPLGHSISPQLHRRLAGVEYDLRPLPEAEFERFMRERDFSAVNVTIPYKRQVLPYCAQLTPAARRCGSVNLLIKGRDGTLTGDNTDLAGLEFLLRQNGWVLTGQTVVILGAAEIATVSRTGELNYENLAKRFGKRDFYLINTTPVGMMPQSGVSPLDLRQFPRCKGVADVIYNPLRTRLCQQAAELGIPACAGLLMLAAQAAAAEYAFGTAVPGEETVLRVYRELLAERRNLVFIGMPGSGKTTIGRLAAQMLEREFIDCDEEYLLEYGITPEGELLAHGELYFREREEALLRKLSPKTGCVIAAGGGAIPRAANVEHLRATGLLCWLRRPLELLPTEGRPLSTDLPGLYRQREPLYRAAADFSVENTCLPKAAA
;
A
#
# COMPACT_ATOMS: atom_id res chain seq x y z
N MET A 1 -21.10 -21.89 1.30
CA MET A 1 -20.61 -20.53 1.66
C MET A 1 -21.78 -19.57 1.69
N ARG A 2 -21.96 -18.78 2.78
CA ARG A 2 -23.04 -17.78 2.81
C ARG A 2 -22.60 -16.47 2.17
N TYR A 3 -21.49 -15.93 2.62
CA TYR A 3 -20.85 -14.72 2.08
C TYR A 3 -19.37 -14.97 1.87
N GLY A 4 -18.76 -14.33 0.89
CA GLY A 4 -17.33 -14.51 0.64
C GLY A 4 -16.80 -13.78 -0.58
N LEU A 5 -15.53 -14.03 -0.88
CA LEU A 5 -14.81 -13.49 -2.04
C LEU A 5 -14.35 -14.64 -2.94
N ILE A 6 -14.64 -14.54 -4.22
CA ILE A 6 -14.08 -15.42 -5.25
C ILE A 6 -13.08 -14.66 -6.15
N GLY A 7 -12.02 -15.33 -6.54
CA GLY A 7 -10.96 -14.80 -7.41
C GLY A 7 -9.77 -15.74 -7.49
N TRP A 8 -8.77 -15.43 -8.31
CA TRP A 8 -7.58 -16.25 -8.45
C TRP A 8 -6.35 -15.47 -8.91
N PRO A 9 -5.22 -15.54 -8.21
CA PRO A 9 -5.09 -15.98 -6.81
C PRO A 9 -5.70 -14.94 -5.86
N LEU A 10 -6.14 -15.33 -4.68
CA LEU A 10 -6.68 -14.40 -3.67
C LEU A 10 -5.59 -13.85 -2.72
N GLY A 11 -4.41 -14.46 -2.68
CA GLY A 11 -3.30 -14.03 -1.84
C GLY A 11 -3.71 -13.73 -0.38
N HIS A 12 -3.27 -12.60 0.15
CA HIS A 12 -3.56 -12.15 1.52
C HIS A 12 -4.68 -11.09 1.53
N SER A 13 -5.89 -11.48 1.10
CA SER A 13 -7.05 -10.57 1.14
C SER A 13 -7.47 -10.28 2.58
N ILE A 14 -7.71 -9.00 2.88
CA ILE A 14 -8.21 -8.53 4.19
C ILE A 14 -9.74 -8.47 4.25
N SER A 15 -10.44 -8.90 3.21
CA SER A 15 -11.91 -8.87 3.17
C SER A 15 -12.58 -9.52 4.37
N PRO A 16 -12.17 -10.71 4.89
CA PRO A 16 -12.77 -11.28 6.08
C PRO A 16 -12.69 -10.38 7.32
N GLN A 17 -11.56 -9.70 7.50
CA GLN A 17 -11.40 -8.76 8.61
C GLN A 17 -12.31 -7.53 8.46
N LEU A 18 -12.43 -7.01 7.23
CA LEU A 18 -13.31 -5.89 6.90
C LEU A 18 -14.77 -6.22 7.19
N HIS A 19 -15.29 -7.30 6.63
CA HIS A 19 -16.69 -7.69 6.76
C HIS A 19 -17.05 -8.01 8.21
N ARG A 20 -16.15 -8.67 8.97
CA ARG A 20 -16.34 -8.91 10.41
C ARG A 20 -16.45 -7.60 11.19
N ARG A 21 -15.59 -6.59 10.91
CA ARG A 21 -15.59 -5.30 11.63
C ARG A 21 -16.73 -4.38 11.23
N LEU A 22 -17.16 -4.45 9.97
CA LEU A 22 -18.28 -3.64 9.46
C LEU A 22 -19.65 -4.16 9.88
N ALA A 23 -19.84 -5.48 9.92
CA ALA A 23 -21.15 -6.09 10.06
C ALA A 23 -21.20 -7.33 10.98
N GLY A 24 -20.08 -7.79 11.53
CA GLY A 24 -20.03 -8.99 12.36
C GLY A 24 -20.30 -10.30 11.61
N VAL A 25 -20.21 -10.30 10.28
CA VAL A 25 -20.51 -11.49 9.47
C VAL A 25 -19.29 -12.39 9.29
N GLU A 26 -19.52 -13.68 9.18
CA GLU A 26 -18.55 -14.65 8.69
C GLU A 26 -18.42 -14.51 7.18
N TYR A 27 -17.18 -14.43 6.72
CA TYR A 27 -16.87 -14.14 5.32
C TYR A 27 -15.71 -14.99 4.85
N ASP A 28 -15.96 -15.82 3.83
CA ASP A 28 -15.03 -16.82 3.33
C ASP A 28 -14.14 -16.27 2.20
N LEU A 29 -12.88 -16.68 2.17
CA LEU A 29 -12.06 -16.57 0.98
C LEU A 29 -12.11 -17.89 0.22
N ARG A 30 -12.52 -17.83 -1.04
CA ARG A 30 -12.51 -18.98 -1.93
C ARG A 30 -11.61 -18.71 -3.14
N PRO A 31 -10.33 -19.07 -3.06
CA PRO A 31 -9.49 -19.13 -4.25
C PRO A 31 -10.16 -20.07 -5.25
N LEU A 32 -10.49 -19.56 -6.42
CA LEU A 32 -11.26 -20.28 -7.43
C LEU A 32 -10.43 -20.39 -8.72
N PRO A 33 -9.75 -21.52 -8.96
CA PRO A 33 -9.04 -21.76 -10.23
C PRO A 33 -10.01 -21.73 -11.41
N GLU A 34 -9.52 -21.37 -12.60
CA GLU A 34 -10.33 -21.25 -13.81
C GLU A 34 -11.10 -22.54 -14.14
N ALA A 35 -10.48 -23.69 -13.94
CA ALA A 35 -11.11 -25.01 -14.16
C ALA A 35 -12.33 -25.28 -13.26
N GLU A 36 -12.44 -24.59 -12.13
CA GLU A 36 -13.57 -24.73 -11.19
C GLU A 36 -14.65 -23.67 -11.37
N PHE A 37 -14.38 -22.62 -12.13
CA PHE A 37 -15.25 -21.45 -12.24
C PHE A 37 -16.64 -21.81 -12.76
N GLU A 38 -16.72 -22.54 -13.86
CA GLU A 38 -17.98 -22.98 -14.48
C GLU A 38 -18.84 -23.81 -13.53
N ARG A 39 -18.22 -24.73 -12.79
CA ARG A 39 -18.91 -25.57 -11.80
C ARG A 39 -19.48 -24.69 -10.68
N PHE A 40 -18.65 -23.79 -10.12
CA PHE A 40 -19.08 -22.88 -9.07
C PHE A 40 -20.27 -22.01 -9.50
N MET A 41 -20.23 -21.47 -10.72
CA MET A 41 -21.30 -20.61 -11.26
C MET A 41 -22.59 -21.39 -11.56
N ARG A 42 -22.52 -22.71 -11.79
CA ARG A 42 -23.70 -23.58 -11.93
C ARG A 42 -24.31 -23.97 -10.58
N GLU A 43 -23.47 -24.37 -9.63
CA GLU A 43 -23.90 -24.81 -8.29
C GLU A 43 -24.51 -23.68 -7.47
N ARG A 44 -23.97 -22.46 -7.57
CA ARG A 44 -24.44 -21.26 -6.86
C ARG A 44 -24.67 -21.48 -5.37
N ASP A 45 -23.76 -22.24 -4.73
CA ASP A 45 -23.86 -22.54 -3.30
C ASP A 45 -23.34 -21.39 -2.45
N PHE A 46 -24.03 -20.26 -2.55
CA PHE A 46 -23.80 -19.04 -1.79
C PHE A 46 -25.08 -18.20 -1.70
N SER A 47 -25.14 -17.28 -0.74
CA SER A 47 -26.19 -16.25 -0.67
C SER A 47 -25.79 -15.00 -1.45
N ALA A 48 -24.58 -14.49 -1.19
CA ALA A 48 -23.97 -13.44 -1.99
C ALA A 48 -22.44 -13.54 -1.92
N VAL A 49 -21.75 -13.12 -2.96
CA VAL A 49 -20.28 -13.16 -3.02
C VAL A 49 -19.70 -11.96 -3.74
N ASN A 50 -18.62 -11.43 -3.18
CA ASN A 50 -17.79 -10.50 -3.93
C ASN A 50 -16.97 -11.26 -4.97
N VAL A 51 -16.69 -10.58 -6.07
CA VAL A 51 -15.94 -11.10 -7.21
C VAL A 51 -14.74 -10.19 -7.48
N THR A 52 -13.54 -10.79 -7.56
CA THR A 52 -12.34 -10.05 -7.94
C THR A 52 -11.68 -10.65 -9.20
N ILE A 53 -10.50 -10.19 -9.52
CA ILE A 53 -9.71 -10.67 -10.68
C ILE A 53 -9.58 -12.20 -10.62
N PRO A 54 -9.74 -12.89 -11.78
CA PRO A 54 -10.01 -12.36 -13.13
C PRO A 54 -11.49 -12.30 -13.49
N TYR A 55 -12.42 -12.62 -12.57
CA TYR A 55 -13.79 -13.01 -12.86
C TYR A 55 -14.80 -11.86 -12.99
N LYS A 56 -14.45 -10.60 -12.69
CA LYS A 56 -15.39 -9.46 -12.69
C LYS A 56 -16.19 -9.27 -13.99
N ARG A 57 -15.62 -9.64 -15.13
CA ARG A 57 -16.31 -9.64 -16.42
C ARG A 57 -16.90 -11.00 -16.79
N GLN A 58 -16.25 -12.07 -16.40
CA GLN A 58 -16.69 -13.43 -16.73
C GLN A 58 -18.01 -13.81 -16.07
N VAL A 59 -18.38 -13.16 -14.94
CA VAL A 59 -19.66 -13.42 -14.25
C VAL A 59 -20.87 -12.73 -14.92
N LEU A 60 -20.66 -11.75 -15.81
CA LEU A 60 -21.74 -11.01 -16.47
C LEU A 60 -22.79 -11.91 -17.15
N PRO A 61 -22.42 -12.95 -17.93
CA PRO A 61 -23.40 -13.82 -18.61
C PRO A 61 -24.28 -14.63 -17.63
N TYR A 62 -23.88 -14.78 -16.37
CA TYR A 62 -24.62 -15.52 -15.35
C TYR A 62 -25.65 -14.66 -14.62
N CYS A 63 -25.60 -13.33 -14.77
CA CYS A 63 -26.49 -12.39 -14.11
C CYS A 63 -27.78 -12.23 -14.89
N ALA A 64 -28.92 -12.55 -14.26
CA ALA A 64 -30.25 -12.27 -14.82
C ALA A 64 -30.54 -10.75 -14.85
N GLN A 65 -29.95 -10.02 -13.89
CA GLN A 65 -30.09 -8.58 -13.76
C GLN A 65 -28.75 -7.93 -13.41
N LEU A 66 -28.57 -6.70 -13.85
CA LEU A 66 -27.42 -5.86 -13.48
C LEU A 66 -27.94 -4.56 -12.88
N THR A 67 -27.30 -4.10 -11.80
CA THR A 67 -27.55 -2.75 -11.27
C THR A 67 -27.08 -1.66 -12.26
N PRO A 68 -27.56 -0.43 -12.11
CA PRO A 68 -27.03 0.70 -12.91
C PRO A 68 -25.51 0.88 -12.76
N ALA A 69 -24.95 0.61 -11.60
CA ALA A 69 -23.51 0.67 -11.34
C ALA A 69 -22.75 -0.39 -12.13
N ALA A 70 -23.18 -1.66 -12.07
CA ALA A 70 -22.56 -2.75 -12.83
C ALA A 70 -22.63 -2.53 -14.34
N ARG A 71 -23.76 -2.01 -14.85
CA ARG A 71 -23.92 -1.68 -16.29
C ARG A 71 -22.94 -0.59 -16.72
N ARG A 72 -22.82 0.50 -15.94
CA ARG A 72 -21.90 1.60 -16.25
C ARG A 72 -20.43 1.18 -16.18
N CYS A 73 -20.09 0.26 -15.26
CA CYS A 73 -18.72 -0.23 -15.12
C CYS A 73 -18.35 -1.35 -16.09
N GLY A 74 -19.34 -1.95 -16.79
CA GLY A 74 -19.09 -3.13 -17.63
C GLY A 74 -18.48 -4.31 -16.88
N SER A 75 -18.66 -4.36 -15.54
CA SER A 75 -18.08 -5.38 -14.67
C SER A 75 -18.89 -5.52 -13.37
N VAL A 76 -18.80 -6.70 -12.76
CA VAL A 76 -19.49 -7.07 -11.52
C VAL A 76 -18.43 -7.44 -10.48
N ASN A 77 -18.49 -6.80 -9.30
CA ASN A 77 -17.69 -7.18 -8.15
C ASN A 77 -18.52 -7.78 -7.00
N LEU A 78 -19.83 -7.92 -7.22
CA LEU A 78 -20.77 -8.46 -6.26
C LEU A 78 -21.88 -9.23 -6.97
N LEU A 79 -22.10 -10.50 -6.57
CA LEU A 79 -23.22 -11.34 -7.00
C LEU A 79 -24.15 -11.57 -5.81
N ILE A 80 -25.46 -11.38 -6.01
CA ILE A 80 -26.49 -11.62 -5.02
C ILE A 80 -27.46 -12.65 -5.59
N LYS A 81 -27.70 -13.74 -4.85
CA LYS A 81 -28.64 -14.78 -5.25
C LYS A 81 -30.02 -14.48 -4.72
N GLY A 82 -30.99 -14.35 -5.64
CA GLY A 82 -32.40 -14.26 -5.31
C GLY A 82 -32.98 -15.56 -4.72
N ARG A 83 -34.16 -15.47 -4.14
CA ARG A 83 -34.88 -16.67 -3.60
C ARG A 83 -35.25 -17.69 -4.67
N ASP A 84 -35.40 -17.23 -5.91
CA ASP A 84 -35.66 -18.04 -7.11
C ASP A 84 -34.38 -18.62 -7.73
N GLY A 85 -33.22 -18.36 -7.13
CA GLY A 85 -31.93 -18.81 -7.63
C GLY A 85 -31.32 -17.94 -8.75
N THR A 86 -31.99 -16.87 -9.18
CA THR A 86 -31.42 -15.91 -10.14
C THR A 86 -30.31 -15.08 -9.52
N LEU A 87 -29.36 -14.61 -10.33
CA LEU A 87 -28.26 -13.76 -9.87
C LEU A 87 -28.46 -12.32 -10.30
N THR A 88 -28.34 -11.41 -9.36
CA THR A 88 -28.17 -9.98 -9.60
C THR A 88 -26.72 -9.61 -9.48
N GLY A 89 -26.14 -8.99 -10.51
CA GLY A 89 -24.78 -8.45 -10.51
C GLY A 89 -24.76 -6.99 -10.11
N ASP A 90 -23.87 -6.61 -9.20
CA ASP A 90 -23.64 -5.23 -8.77
C ASP A 90 -22.16 -4.87 -8.82
N ASN A 91 -21.89 -3.55 -8.70
CA ASN A 91 -20.52 -3.04 -8.63
C ASN A 91 -20.39 -2.00 -7.52
N THR A 92 -19.87 -2.41 -6.36
CA THR A 92 -19.62 -1.56 -5.19
C THR A 92 -18.29 -0.82 -5.24
N ASP A 93 -17.39 -1.13 -6.20
CA ASP A 93 -16.12 -0.41 -6.37
C ASP A 93 -16.38 1.08 -6.68
N LEU A 94 -17.43 1.39 -7.45
CA LEU A 94 -17.79 2.77 -7.76
C LEU A 94 -18.17 3.55 -6.49
N ALA A 95 -19.01 2.98 -5.64
CA ALA A 95 -19.38 3.59 -4.35
C ALA A 95 -18.14 3.79 -3.45
N GLY A 96 -17.23 2.80 -3.45
CA GLY A 96 -15.96 2.90 -2.73
C GLY A 96 -15.07 4.03 -3.22
N LEU A 97 -14.96 4.19 -4.54
CA LEU A 97 -14.18 5.28 -5.16
C LEU A 97 -14.81 6.65 -4.89
N GLU A 98 -16.12 6.79 -5.04
CA GLU A 98 -16.85 8.02 -4.72
C GLU A 98 -16.63 8.43 -3.25
N PHE A 99 -16.69 7.47 -2.33
CA PHE A 99 -16.42 7.70 -0.92
C PHE A 99 -14.97 8.18 -0.68
N LEU A 100 -13.97 7.50 -1.30
CA LEU A 100 -12.57 7.89 -1.21
C LEU A 100 -12.36 9.33 -1.66
N LEU A 101 -12.88 9.70 -2.83
CA LEU A 101 -12.73 11.04 -3.39
C LEU A 101 -13.40 12.10 -2.52
N ARG A 102 -14.62 11.84 -2.04
CA ARG A 102 -15.36 12.74 -1.17
C ARG A 102 -14.63 12.99 0.16
N GLN A 103 -14.07 11.94 0.78
CA GLN A 103 -13.32 12.08 2.02
C GLN A 103 -12.01 12.87 1.86
N ASN A 104 -11.48 12.96 0.64
CA ASN A 104 -10.34 13.81 0.31
C ASN A 104 -10.75 15.21 -0.19
N GLY A 105 -12.04 15.56 -0.12
CA GLY A 105 -12.56 16.86 -0.55
C GLY A 105 -12.55 17.08 -2.06
N TRP A 106 -12.48 16.00 -2.85
CA TRP A 106 -12.38 16.10 -4.32
C TRP A 106 -13.75 16.03 -4.96
N VAL A 107 -14.16 17.14 -5.58
CA VAL A 107 -15.35 17.23 -6.43
C VAL A 107 -14.90 17.21 -7.89
N LEU A 108 -15.11 16.09 -8.55
CA LEU A 108 -14.64 15.87 -9.93
C LEU A 108 -15.63 16.34 -11.00
N THR A 109 -16.83 16.78 -10.64
CA THR A 109 -17.82 17.32 -11.59
C THR A 109 -17.24 18.52 -12.33
N GLY A 110 -17.25 18.48 -13.65
CA GLY A 110 -16.67 19.52 -14.51
C GLY A 110 -15.14 19.55 -14.56
N GLN A 111 -14.46 18.61 -13.90
CA GLN A 111 -13.01 18.48 -13.94
C GLN A 111 -12.57 17.49 -15.03
N THR A 112 -11.36 17.69 -15.53
CA THR A 112 -10.70 16.68 -16.37
C THR A 112 -10.15 15.57 -15.48
N VAL A 113 -10.52 14.33 -15.78
CA VAL A 113 -10.02 13.14 -15.07
C VAL A 113 -9.34 12.22 -16.07
N VAL A 114 -8.13 11.81 -15.73
CA VAL A 114 -7.36 10.81 -16.49
C VAL A 114 -7.37 9.51 -15.71
N ILE A 115 -7.88 8.45 -16.31
CA ILE A 115 -7.94 7.12 -15.69
C ILE A 115 -6.93 6.22 -16.38
N LEU A 116 -6.02 5.63 -15.61
CA LEU A 116 -5.10 4.60 -16.09
C LEU A 116 -5.76 3.23 -15.87
N GLY A 117 -5.87 2.42 -16.94
CA GLY A 117 -6.45 1.08 -16.88
C GLY A 117 -7.50 0.83 -17.94
N ALA A 118 -8.24 -0.26 -17.81
CA ALA A 118 -9.28 -0.67 -18.76
C ALA A 118 -10.67 -0.21 -18.30
N ALA A 119 -11.05 1.04 -18.58
CA ALA A 119 -12.44 1.49 -18.44
C ALA A 119 -12.94 2.05 -19.79
N GLU A 120 -14.24 1.98 -20.04
CA GLU A 120 -14.82 2.38 -21.32
C GLU A 120 -14.87 3.91 -21.56
N ILE A 121 -14.46 4.72 -20.58
CA ILE A 121 -14.46 6.18 -20.64
C ILE A 121 -13.01 6.64 -20.83
N ALA A 122 -12.72 7.53 -21.77
CA ALA A 122 -11.44 8.23 -22.06
C ALA A 122 -10.22 7.74 -21.24
N THR A 123 -9.84 6.48 -21.41
CA THR A 123 -8.84 5.82 -20.58
C THR A 123 -7.50 5.74 -21.28
N VAL A 124 -6.43 5.87 -20.51
CA VAL A 124 -5.08 5.59 -20.97
C VAL A 124 -4.87 4.09 -21.00
N SER A 125 -4.71 3.54 -22.19
CA SER A 125 -4.36 2.13 -22.38
C SER A 125 -3.04 1.99 -23.13
N ARG A 126 -2.50 0.77 -23.25
CA ARG A 126 -1.26 0.54 -24.00
C ARG A 126 -1.42 0.79 -25.49
N THR A 127 -2.62 0.57 -26.06
CA THR A 127 -2.90 0.55 -27.50
C THR A 127 -4.04 1.48 -27.91
N GLY A 128 -4.63 2.23 -26.98
CA GLY A 128 -5.75 3.14 -27.27
C GLY A 128 -5.29 4.46 -27.91
N GLU A 129 -6.27 5.25 -28.35
CA GLU A 129 -6.04 6.61 -28.90
C GLU A 129 -5.30 7.50 -27.89
N LEU A 130 -5.62 7.38 -26.59
CA LEU A 130 -4.86 7.92 -25.48
C LEU A 130 -4.00 6.80 -24.88
N ASN A 131 -2.68 6.91 -25.01
CA ASN A 131 -1.72 5.94 -24.51
C ASN A 131 -0.61 6.61 -23.69
N TYR A 132 0.23 5.79 -23.05
CA TYR A 132 1.30 6.30 -22.18
C TYR A 132 2.33 7.17 -22.92
N GLU A 133 2.54 6.98 -24.22
CA GLU A 133 3.50 7.73 -25.04
C GLU A 133 3.00 9.15 -25.36
N ASN A 134 1.69 9.31 -25.59
CA ASN A 134 1.12 10.61 -25.95
C ASN A 134 0.47 11.37 -24.78
N LEU A 135 0.38 10.73 -23.60
CA LEU A 135 -0.26 11.32 -22.42
C LEU A 135 0.38 12.64 -22.00
N ALA A 136 1.71 12.67 -21.88
CA ALA A 136 2.44 13.89 -21.50
C ALA A 136 2.25 15.03 -22.48
N LYS A 137 2.23 14.75 -23.79
CA LYS A 137 1.96 15.75 -24.85
C LYS A 137 0.54 16.32 -24.73
N ARG A 138 -0.43 15.50 -24.36
CA ARG A 138 -1.85 15.87 -24.32
C ARG A 138 -2.24 16.54 -23.00
N PHE A 139 -1.68 16.12 -21.85
CA PHE A 139 -2.06 16.55 -20.51
C PHE A 139 -0.95 17.24 -19.70
N GLY A 140 0.29 17.23 -20.14
CA GLY A 140 1.40 17.83 -19.39
C GLY A 140 1.23 19.33 -19.07
N LYS A 141 0.37 20.06 -19.82
CA LYS A 141 0.08 21.49 -19.60
C LYS A 141 -1.37 21.77 -19.18
N ARG A 142 -2.16 20.75 -18.85
CA ARG A 142 -3.58 20.90 -18.50
C ARG A 142 -3.80 20.48 -17.06
N ASP A 143 -4.78 21.11 -16.40
CA ASP A 143 -5.25 20.70 -15.09
C ASP A 143 -6.03 19.39 -15.21
N PHE A 144 -5.71 18.40 -14.39
CA PHE A 144 -6.44 17.14 -14.34
C PHE A 144 -6.24 16.42 -13.00
N TYR A 145 -7.15 15.50 -12.69
CA TYR A 145 -6.97 14.50 -11.64
C TYR A 145 -6.60 13.16 -12.27
N LEU A 146 -5.71 12.43 -11.62
CA LEU A 146 -5.27 11.10 -12.05
C LEU A 146 -5.90 10.03 -11.17
N ILE A 147 -6.50 9.01 -11.79
CA ILE A 147 -6.98 7.81 -11.08
C ILE A 147 -6.25 6.59 -11.66
N ASN A 148 -5.45 5.92 -10.85
CA ASN A 148 -4.83 4.66 -11.24
C ASN A 148 -5.73 3.48 -10.86
N THR A 149 -6.22 2.76 -11.86
CA THR A 149 -6.98 1.51 -11.70
C THR A 149 -6.22 0.29 -12.20
N THR A 150 -4.94 0.46 -12.56
CA THR A 150 -4.07 -0.64 -12.98
C THR A 150 -3.47 -1.35 -11.78
N PRO A 151 -2.99 -2.60 -11.93
CA PRO A 151 -2.24 -3.28 -10.89
C PRO A 151 -0.77 -2.83 -10.80
N VAL A 152 -0.32 -1.85 -11.59
CA VAL A 152 1.07 -1.37 -11.60
C VAL A 152 1.40 -0.67 -10.29
N GLY A 153 2.37 -1.17 -9.58
CA GLY A 153 2.76 -0.69 -8.25
C GLY A 153 2.16 -1.49 -7.08
N MET A 154 1.34 -2.52 -7.37
CA MET A 154 0.83 -3.46 -6.37
C MET A 154 1.92 -4.46 -5.95
N MET A 155 1.90 -4.92 -4.68
CA MET A 155 2.78 -6.01 -4.24
C MET A 155 2.56 -7.29 -5.08
N PRO A 156 3.64 -8.02 -5.41
CA PRO A 156 5.03 -7.86 -4.96
C PRO A 156 5.87 -6.84 -5.77
N GLN A 157 5.34 -6.25 -6.83
CA GLN A 157 6.07 -5.32 -7.72
C GLN A 157 5.84 -3.85 -7.34
N SER A 158 6.00 -3.52 -6.05
CA SER A 158 5.61 -2.22 -5.48
C SER A 158 6.49 -1.03 -5.87
N GLY A 159 7.72 -1.24 -6.33
CA GLY A 159 8.66 -0.16 -6.69
C GLY A 159 8.40 0.50 -8.06
N VAL A 160 7.33 0.08 -8.77
CA VAL A 160 7.03 0.57 -10.12
C VAL A 160 5.88 1.58 -10.07
N SER A 161 6.01 2.67 -10.85
CA SER A 161 4.94 3.64 -11.10
C SER A 161 4.44 3.51 -12.52
N PRO A 162 3.12 3.63 -12.78
CA PRO A 162 2.58 3.56 -14.13
C PRO A 162 3.03 4.72 -15.02
N LEU A 163 3.44 5.84 -14.42
CA LEU A 163 3.95 7.02 -15.12
C LEU A 163 4.88 7.84 -14.21
N ASP A 164 5.64 8.77 -14.80
CA ASP A 164 6.46 9.73 -14.07
C ASP A 164 5.70 11.05 -13.92
N LEU A 165 5.26 11.36 -12.69
CA LEU A 165 4.49 12.56 -12.38
C LEU A 165 5.24 13.86 -12.62
N ARG A 166 6.57 13.85 -12.71
CA ARG A 166 7.37 15.04 -13.06
C ARG A 166 7.04 15.59 -14.44
N GLN A 167 6.50 14.75 -15.32
CA GLN A 167 6.02 15.16 -16.65
C GLN A 167 4.66 15.87 -16.62
N PHE A 168 4.00 15.93 -15.44
CA PHE A 168 2.64 16.40 -15.29
C PHE A 168 2.51 17.47 -14.18
N PRO A 169 3.17 18.63 -14.32
CA PRO A 169 3.21 19.66 -13.27
C PRO A 169 1.86 20.30 -12.97
N ARG A 170 0.84 20.01 -13.76
CA ARG A 170 -0.53 20.50 -13.59
C ARG A 170 -1.49 19.43 -13.05
N CYS A 171 -0.97 18.27 -12.61
CA CYS A 171 -1.76 17.25 -11.93
C CYS A 171 -2.23 17.79 -10.57
N LYS A 172 -3.55 17.85 -10.36
CA LYS A 172 -4.16 18.39 -9.13
C LYS A 172 -4.30 17.39 -8.01
N GLY A 173 -4.30 16.11 -8.35
CA GLY A 173 -4.46 15.05 -7.36
C GLY A 173 -4.35 13.67 -7.98
N VAL A 174 -3.93 12.69 -7.18
CA VAL A 174 -3.72 11.29 -7.57
C VAL A 174 -4.53 10.38 -6.65
N ALA A 175 -5.48 9.62 -7.20
CA ALA A 175 -6.12 8.52 -6.52
C ALA A 175 -5.58 7.19 -7.06
N ASP A 176 -5.05 6.35 -6.18
CA ASP A 176 -4.60 5.01 -6.53
C ASP A 176 -5.49 3.98 -5.86
N VAL A 177 -6.16 3.11 -6.62
CA VAL A 177 -7.05 2.10 -6.05
C VAL A 177 -6.30 0.96 -5.35
N ILE A 178 -4.99 0.90 -5.48
CA ILE A 178 -4.14 -0.09 -4.82
C ILE A 178 -4.10 0.20 -3.32
N TYR A 179 -4.34 -0.84 -2.51
CA TYR A 179 -4.27 -0.78 -1.04
C TYR A 179 -3.08 -1.55 -0.44
N ASN A 180 -2.39 -2.33 -1.26
CA ASN A 180 -1.19 -3.08 -0.88
C ASN A 180 -0.11 -2.92 -1.97
N PRO A 181 0.92 -2.09 -1.72
CA PRO A 181 1.29 -1.46 -0.45
C PRO A 181 0.34 -0.32 -0.04
N LEU A 182 0.50 0.18 1.20
CA LEU A 182 -0.28 1.33 1.71
C LEU A 182 0.03 2.64 0.98
N ARG A 183 1.24 2.80 0.47
CA ARG A 183 1.69 3.91 -0.40
C ARG A 183 2.41 3.34 -1.62
N THR A 184 1.76 3.35 -2.76
CA THR A 184 2.40 2.97 -4.02
C THR A 184 3.49 3.96 -4.43
N ARG A 185 4.38 3.56 -5.35
CA ARG A 185 5.40 4.48 -5.89
C ARG A 185 4.77 5.73 -6.53
N LEU A 186 3.61 5.58 -7.16
CA LEU A 186 2.84 6.71 -7.70
C LEU A 186 2.42 7.70 -6.60
N CYS A 187 1.87 7.22 -5.47
CA CYS A 187 1.51 8.06 -4.32
C CYS A 187 2.74 8.70 -3.66
N GLN A 188 3.87 8.01 -3.61
CA GLN A 188 5.13 8.57 -3.09
C GLN A 188 5.66 9.70 -3.97
N GLN A 189 5.66 9.52 -5.30
CA GLN A 189 6.03 10.58 -6.26
C GLN A 189 5.10 11.80 -6.12
N ALA A 190 3.80 11.58 -5.96
CA ALA A 190 2.86 12.66 -5.75
C ALA A 190 3.23 13.48 -4.50
N ALA A 191 3.50 12.81 -3.37
CA ALA A 191 3.92 13.47 -2.13
C ALA A 191 5.25 14.23 -2.29
N GLU A 192 6.24 13.67 -3.00
CA GLU A 192 7.52 14.32 -3.31
C GLU A 192 7.35 15.63 -4.12
N LEU A 193 6.30 15.68 -4.95
CA LEU A 193 5.95 16.83 -5.80
C LEU A 193 4.91 17.76 -5.16
N GLY A 194 4.48 17.51 -3.92
CA GLY A 194 3.46 18.29 -3.26
C GLY A 194 2.05 18.11 -3.87
N ILE A 195 1.82 17.06 -4.64
CA ILE A 195 0.53 16.73 -5.24
C ILE A 195 -0.28 15.91 -4.22
N PRO A 196 -1.52 16.33 -3.87
CA PRO A 196 -2.39 15.54 -3.02
C PRO A 196 -2.60 14.13 -3.56
N ALA A 197 -2.47 13.10 -2.72
CA ALA A 197 -2.65 11.72 -3.13
C ALA A 197 -3.41 10.90 -2.08
N CYS A 198 -4.21 9.94 -2.54
CA CYS A 198 -4.90 8.98 -1.70
C CYS A 198 -4.77 7.55 -2.26
N ALA A 199 -4.67 6.57 -1.35
CA ALA A 199 -4.51 5.16 -1.68
C ALA A 199 -5.76 4.35 -1.37
N GLY A 200 -5.87 3.14 -1.92
CA GLY A 200 -7.09 2.35 -2.03
C GLY A 200 -7.65 1.74 -0.76
N LEU A 201 -6.97 1.80 0.40
CA LEU A 201 -7.47 1.13 1.61
C LEU A 201 -8.84 1.68 2.08
N LEU A 202 -9.06 3.00 1.99
CA LEU A 202 -10.35 3.60 2.32
C LEU A 202 -11.44 3.22 1.31
N MET A 203 -11.09 3.17 0.02
CA MET A 203 -11.98 2.66 -1.03
C MET A 203 -12.39 1.22 -0.75
N LEU A 204 -11.43 0.37 -0.34
CA LEU A 204 -11.68 -1.04 0.00
C LEU A 204 -12.64 -1.17 1.19
N ALA A 205 -12.51 -0.33 2.22
CA ALA A 205 -13.42 -0.33 3.36
C ALA A 205 -14.84 0.12 2.95
N ALA A 206 -14.94 1.17 2.15
CA ALA A 206 -16.21 1.72 1.72
C ALA A 206 -16.98 0.80 0.77
N GLN A 207 -16.28 0.14 -0.19
CA GLN A 207 -16.93 -0.82 -1.08
C GLN A 207 -17.43 -2.06 -0.31
N ALA A 208 -16.71 -2.48 0.74
CA ALA A 208 -17.16 -3.56 1.61
C ALA A 208 -18.42 -3.17 2.41
N ALA A 209 -18.49 -1.95 2.91
CA ALA A 209 -19.71 -1.43 3.56
C ALA A 209 -20.91 -1.40 2.60
N ALA A 210 -20.69 -1.00 1.34
CA ALA A 210 -21.72 -1.04 0.31
C ALA A 210 -22.15 -2.48 -0.01
N ALA A 211 -21.22 -3.45 0.03
CA ALA A 211 -21.54 -4.86 -0.12
C ALA A 211 -22.38 -5.39 1.05
N GLU A 212 -22.12 -4.99 2.30
CA GLU A 212 -22.94 -5.36 3.46
C GLU A 212 -24.37 -4.86 3.33
N TYR A 213 -24.57 -3.63 2.86
CA TYR A 213 -25.90 -3.13 2.54
C TYR A 213 -26.60 -4.00 1.49
N ALA A 214 -25.91 -4.34 0.41
CA ALA A 214 -26.46 -5.18 -0.65
C ALA A 214 -26.70 -6.64 -0.21
N PHE A 215 -25.91 -7.17 0.73
CA PHE A 215 -26.16 -8.47 1.37
C PHE A 215 -27.41 -8.46 2.27
N GLY A 216 -27.87 -7.27 2.70
CA GLY A 216 -28.93 -7.12 3.68
C GLY A 216 -28.47 -7.50 5.11
N THR A 217 -27.18 -7.44 5.40
CA THR A 217 -26.59 -7.83 6.69
C THR A 217 -26.43 -6.63 7.62
N ALA A 218 -26.02 -5.47 7.11
CA ALA A 218 -25.86 -4.24 7.86
C ALA A 218 -25.93 -3.01 6.95
N VAL A 219 -26.10 -1.84 7.56
CA VAL A 219 -25.99 -0.53 6.90
C VAL A 219 -24.89 0.27 7.62
N PRO A 220 -23.60 -0.04 7.38
CA PRO A 220 -22.51 0.67 8.07
C PRO A 220 -22.53 2.13 7.68
N GLY A 221 -22.68 3.02 8.67
CA GLY A 221 -22.60 4.47 8.46
C GLY A 221 -21.17 4.92 8.17
N GLU A 222 -21.03 6.15 7.68
CA GLU A 222 -19.74 6.74 7.30
C GLU A 222 -18.71 6.70 8.44
N GLU A 223 -19.14 7.00 9.67
CA GLU A 223 -18.27 6.95 10.85
C GLU A 223 -17.71 5.54 11.11
N THR A 224 -18.53 4.51 10.93
CA THR A 224 -18.10 3.10 11.05
C THR A 224 -17.05 2.76 10.01
N VAL A 225 -17.27 3.16 8.75
CA VAL A 225 -16.29 2.95 7.67
C VAL A 225 -14.95 3.62 7.98
N LEU A 226 -14.99 4.88 8.43
CA LEU A 226 -13.79 5.64 8.78
C LEU A 226 -13.06 5.05 9.98
N ARG A 227 -13.79 4.58 10.99
CA ARG A 227 -13.23 3.88 12.15
C ARG A 227 -12.51 2.61 11.72
N VAL A 228 -13.16 1.74 10.96
CA VAL A 228 -12.57 0.48 10.48
C VAL A 228 -11.35 0.74 9.59
N TYR A 229 -11.42 1.74 8.72
CA TYR A 229 -10.27 2.18 7.91
C TYR A 229 -9.07 2.59 8.78
N ARG A 230 -9.30 3.44 9.82
CA ARG A 230 -8.21 3.90 10.71
C ARG A 230 -7.58 2.76 11.51
N GLU A 231 -8.39 1.83 12.01
CA GLU A 231 -7.92 0.63 12.71
C GLU A 231 -7.03 -0.23 11.80
N LEU A 232 -7.51 -0.56 10.60
CA LEU A 232 -6.73 -1.35 9.64
C LEU A 232 -5.46 -0.64 9.17
N LEU A 233 -5.53 0.68 8.96
CA LEU A 233 -4.35 1.47 8.61
C LEU A 233 -3.32 1.45 9.74
N ALA A 234 -3.75 1.62 10.98
CA ALA A 234 -2.87 1.56 12.15
C ALA A 234 -2.23 0.19 12.32
N GLU A 235 -3.00 -0.89 12.20
CA GLU A 235 -2.50 -2.27 12.33
C GLU A 235 -1.50 -2.65 11.23
N ARG A 236 -1.76 -2.22 10.00
CA ARG A 236 -0.93 -2.61 8.85
C ARG A 236 0.29 -1.75 8.64
N ARG A 237 0.30 -0.53 9.17
CA ARG A 237 1.40 0.40 8.99
C ARG A 237 2.60 0.00 9.86
N ASN A 238 3.77 -0.17 9.24
CA ASN A 238 5.01 -0.37 9.96
C ASN A 238 5.46 0.93 10.64
N LEU A 239 6.09 0.83 11.80
CA LEU A 239 6.85 1.91 12.41
C LEU A 239 8.33 1.68 12.08
N VAL A 240 8.92 2.56 11.30
CA VAL A 240 10.30 2.40 10.82
C VAL A 240 11.20 3.44 11.46
N PHE A 241 12.17 3.02 12.26
CA PHE A 241 13.18 3.90 12.83
C PHE A 241 14.34 4.08 11.86
N ILE A 242 14.63 5.34 11.51
CA ILE A 242 15.78 5.76 10.72
C ILE A 242 16.64 6.72 11.56
N GLY A 243 17.90 6.89 11.22
CA GLY A 243 18.82 7.81 11.91
C GLY A 243 20.26 7.31 11.91
N MET A 244 21.15 8.10 12.48
CA MET A 244 22.60 7.81 12.54
C MET A 244 22.90 6.45 13.17
N PRO A 245 24.02 5.81 12.79
CA PRO A 245 24.55 4.68 13.56
C PRO A 245 24.68 5.05 15.04
N GLY A 246 24.18 4.19 15.96
CA GLY A 246 24.22 4.47 17.40
C GLY A 246 23.15 5.42 17.93
N SER A 247 22.20 5.87 17.12
CA SER A 247 21.10 6.71 17.61
C SER A 247 20.11 5.97 18.53
N GLY A 248 20.21 4.64 18.67
CA GLY A 248 19.36 3.82 19.54
C GLY A 248 18.17 3.16 18.84
N LYS A 249 18.18 3.06 17.52
CA LYS A 249 17.07 2.48 16.70
C LYS A 249 16.67 1.08 17.15
N THR A 250 17.63 0.18 17.32
CA THR A 250 17.40 -1.18 17.81
C THR A 250 16.78 -1.21 19.18
N THR A 251 17.34 -0.44 20.14
CA THR A 251 16.86 -0.41 21.53
C THR A 251 15.44 0.14 21.62
N ILE A 252 15.21 1.32 21.02
CA ILE A 252 13.90 1.97 21.03
C ILE A 252 12.90 1.17 20.20
N GLY A 253 13.34 0.60 19.07
CA GLY A 253 12.51 -0.24 18.21
C GLY A 253 12.01 -1.49 18.95
N ARG A 254 12.86 -2.20 19.71
CA ARG A 254 12.44 -3.35 20.52
C ARG A 254 11.43 -2.96 21.60
N LEU A 255 11.65 -1.84 22.29
CA LEU A 255 10.69 -1.32 23.29
C LEU A 255 9.36 -0.93 22.64
N ALA A 256 9.39 -0.23 21.51
CA ALA A 256 8.18 0.14 20.79
C ALA A 256 7.43 -1.09 20.28
N ALA A 257 8.13 -2.12 19.78
CA ALA A 257 7.54 -3.37 19.35
C ALA A 257 6.83 -4.10 20.49
N GLN A 258 7.47 -4.16 21.65
CA GLN A 258 6.87 -4.74 22.85
C GLN A 258 5.62 -3.97 23.31
N MET A 259 5.66 -2.63 23.33
CA MET A 259 4.53 -1.79 23.74
C MET A 259 3.35 -1.87 22.76
N LEU A 260 3.63 -2.08 21.46
CA LEU A 260 2.64 -2.17 20.40
C LEU A 260 2.19 -3.61 20.11
N GLU A 261 2.79 -4.60 20.80
CA GLU A 261 2.55 -6.04 20.56
C GLU A 261 2.79 -6.44 19.09
N ARG A 262 3.93 -5.97 18.52
CA ARG A 262 4.29 -6.17 17.12
C ARG A 262 5.61 -6.91 16.95
N GLU A 263 5.76 -7.58 15.81
CA GLU A 263 7.04 -8.15 15.38
C GLU A 263 8.09 -7.03 15.30
N PHE A 264 9.27 -7.28 15.87
CA PHE A 264 10.44 -6.40 15.72
C PHE A 264 11.37 -6.97 14.65
N ILE A 265 11.83 -6.10 13.75
CA ILE A 265 12.76 -6.43 12.67
C ILE A 265 13.94 -5.47 12.75
N ASP A 266 15.13 -6.01 12.99
CA ASP A 266 16.38 -5.26 12.84
C ASP A 266 16.99 -5.60 11.49
N CYS A 267 17.18 -4.60 10.62
CA CYS A 267 17.69 -4.85 9.27
C CYS A 267 19.13 -5.38 9.27
N ASP A 268 19.94 -5.07 10.28
CA ASP A 268 21.31 -5.59 10.38
C ASP A 268 21.29 -7.07 10.84
N GLU A 269 20.36 -7.46 11.73
CA GLU A 269 20.13 -8.86 12.12
C GLU A 269 19.55 -9.68 10.95
N GLU A 270 18.57 -9.15 10.23
CA GLU A 270 18.00 -9.80 9.05
C GLU A 270 19.04 -9.97 7.92
N TYR A 271 19.96 -9.01 7.78
CA TYR A 271 21.07 -9.11 6.83
C TYR A 271 21.95 -10.30 7.15
N LEU A 272 22.33 -10.45 8.42
CA LEU A 272 23.12 -11.60 8.89
C LEU A 272 22.40 -12.93 8.67
N LEU A 273 21.09 -12.99 8.95
CA LEU A 273 20.28 -14.20 8.73
C LEU A 273 20.19 -14.56 7.23
N GLU A 274 20.04 -13.59 6.36
CA GLU A 274 19.87 -13.80 4.92
C GLU A 274 21.15 -14.18 4.22
N TYR A 275 22.28 -13.55 4.59
CA TYR A 275 23.53 -13.64 3.84
C TYR A 275 24.66 -14.37 4.60
N GLY A 276 24.46 -14.71 5.88
CA GLY A 276 25.46 -15.40 6.70
C GLY A 276 26.68 -14.56 7.10
N ILE A 277 26.63 -13.24 6.82
CA ILE A 277 27.71 -12.28 7.12
C ILE A 277 27.10 -10.99 7.64
N THR A 278 27.78 -10.34 8.60
CA THR A 278 27.32 -9.03 9.13
C THR A 278 27.49 -7.93 8.09
N PRO A 279 26.71 -6.83 8.14
CA PRO A 279 26.90 -5.64 7.31
C PRO A 279 28.33 -5.11 7.31
N GLU A 280 28.99 -5.10 8.46
CA GLU A 280 30.38 -4.69 8.60
C GLU A 280 31.34 -5.68 7.91
N GLY A 281 31.14 -6.97 8.12
CA GLY A 281 31.93 -8.01 7.47
C GLY A 281 31.83 -7.97 5.94
N GLU A 282 30.62 -7.73 5.42
CA GLU A 282 30.37 -7.58 3.98
C GLU A 282 31.10 -6.35 3.40
N LEU A 283 31.03 -5.20 4.09
CA LEU A 283 31.75 -3.99 3.72
C LEU A 283 33.26 -4.22 3.62
N LEU A 284 33.83 -4.92 4.59
CA LEU A 284 35.27 -5.22 4.62
C LEU A 284 35.68 -6.23 3.54
N ALA A 285 34.86 -7.21 3.28
CA ALA A 285 35.16 -8.29 2.34
C ALA A 285 34.94 -7.91 0.86
N HIS A 286 33.84 -7.18 0.58
CA HIS A 286 33.36 -6.94 -0.78
C HIS A 286 33.18 -5.47 -1.15
N GLY A 287 33.34 -4.55 -0.19
CA GLY A 287 33.22 -3.11 -0.41
C GLY A 287 31.80 -2.58 -0.35
N GLU A 288 31.68 -1.23 -0.36
CA GLU A 288 30.42 -0.56 -0.10
C GLU A 288 29.38 -0.78 -1.18
N LEU A 289 29.76 -0.77 -2.45
CA LEU A 289 28.79 -0.93 -3.55
C LEU A 289 28.04 -2.27 -3.45
N TYR A 290 28.79 -3.36 -3.27
CA TYR A 290 28.24 -4.69 -3.14
C TYR A 290 27.32 -4.83 -1.92
N PHE A 291 27.74 -4.30 -0.77
CA PHE A 291 26.91 -4.25 0.43
C PHE A 291 25.60 -3.52 0.17
N ARG A 292 25.64 -2.33 -0.47
CA ARG A 292 24.44 -1.52 -0.72
C ARG A 292 23.45 -2.21 -1.67
N GLU A 293 23.90 -2.98 -2.62
CA GLU A 293 23.03 -3.75 -3.51
C GLU A 293 22.28 -4.85 -2.73
N ARG A 294 22.97 -5.54 -1.82
CA ARG A 294 22.35 -6.55 -0.94
C ARG A 294 21.41 -5.90 0.09
N GLU A 295 21.78 -4.78 0.66
CA GLU A 295 20.93 -4.01 1.59
C GLU A 295 19.61 -3.62 0.90
N GLU A 296 19.65 -3.14 -0.35
CA GLU A 296 18.45 -2.83 -1.12
C GLU A 296 17.62 -4.09 -1.42
N ALA A 297 18.26 -5.18 -1.81
CA ALA A 297 17.58 -6.44 -2.06
C ALA A 297 16.85 -6.96 -0.81
N LEU A 298 17.46 -6.84 0.36
CA LEU A 298 16.86 -7.18 1.64
C LEU A 298 15.65 -6.29 1.95
N LEU A 299 15.79 -4.97 1.83
CA LEU A 299 14.69 -4.04 2.10
C LEU A 299 13.52 -4.25 1.12
N ARG A 300 13.79 -4.56 -0.13
CA ARG A 300 12.77 -4.97 -1.10
C ARG A 300 12.06 -6.25 -0.67
N LYS A 301 12.78 -7.25 -0.13
CA LYS A 301 12.20 -8.49 0.43
C LYS A 301 11.35 -8.23 1.66
N LEU A 302 11.72 -7.25 2.50
CA LEU A 302 10.98 -6.87 3.70
C LEU A 302 9.78 -5.96 3.41
N SER A 303 9.74 -5.29 2.26
CA SER A 303 8.70 -4.29 1.93
C SER A 303 7.24 -4.81 1.95
N PRO A 304 6.94 -6.12 1.71
CA PRO A 304 5.58 -6.66 1.87
C PRO A 304 5.14 -6.85 3.32
N LYS A 305 6.06 -6.86 4.29
CA LYS A 305 5.70 -7.01 5.70
C LYS A 305 4.89 -5.81 6.19
N THR A 306 3.89 -6.07 7.01
CA THR A 306 2.97 -5.05 7.56
C THR A 306 2.78 -5.26 9.05
N GLY A 307 2.53 -4.17 9.78
CA GLY A 307 2.25 -4.24 11.22
C GLY A 307 3.51 -4.48 12.08
N CYS A 308 4.70 -4.27 11.54
CA CYS A 308 5.97 -4.49 12.23
C CYS A 308 6.56 -3.17 12.76
N VAL A 309 7.52 -3.29 13.67
CA VAL A 309 8.46 -2.23 14.02
C VAL A 309 9.81 -2.59 13.41
N ILE A 310 10.36 -1.69 12.59
CA ILE A 310 11.59 -1.95 11.82
C ILE A 310 12.67 -0.96 12.24
N ALA A 311 13.85 -1.44 12.61
CA ALA A 311 15.06 -0.64 12.76
C ALA A 311 15.88 -0.74 11.46
N ALA A 312 15.93 0.34 10.68
CA ALA A 312 16.71 0.38 9.45
C ALA A 312 18.22 0.52 9.73
N GLY A 313 19.06 -0.04 8.85
CA GLY A 313 20.49 0.17 8.89
C GLY A 313 20.85 1.66 8.85
N GLY A 314 21.89 2.06 9.59
CA GLY A 314 22.27 3.48 9.73
C GLY A 314 22.67 4.15 8.40
N GLY A 315 22.99 3.39 7.38
CA GLY A 315 23.33 3.84 6.04
C GLY A 315 22.32 3.52 4.95
N ALA A 316 21.10 3.13 5.30
CA ALA A 316 20.09 2.77 4.31
C ALA A 316 19.50 3.98 3.56
N ILE A 317 19.35 5.12 4.23
CA ILE A 317 18.64 6.30 3.70
C ILE A 317 19.30 7.03 2.52
N PRO A 318 20.63 7.10 2.37
CA PRO A 318 21.26 7.67 1.18
C PRO A 318 20.81 7.06 -0.15
N ARG A 319 20.32 5.83 -0.15
CA ARG A 319 19.81 5.18 -1.37
C ARG A 319 18.30 5.38 -1.49
N ALA A 320 17.87 6.13 -2.51
CA ALA A 320 16.46 6.48 -2.72
C ALA A 320 15.54 5.25 -2.79
N ALA A 321 15.97 4.16 -3.44
CA ALA A 321 15.23 2.91 -3.53
C ALA A 321 14.92 2.30 -2.14
N ASN A 322 15.86 2.40 -1.20
CA ASN A 322 15.64 1.94 0.18
C ASN A 322 14.53 2.73 0.86
N VAL A 323 14.53 4.06 0.68
CA VAL A 323 13.48 4.94 1.22
C VAL A 323 12.12 4.58 0.61
N GLU A 324 12.07 4.32 -0.69
CA GLU A 324 10.86 3.89 -1.39
C GLU A 324 10.30 2.57 -0.82
N HIS A 325 11.15 1.57 -0.61
CA HIS A 325 10.76 0.30 -0.01
C HIS A 325 10.24 0.46 1.41
N LEU A 326 10.93 1.23 2.25
CA LEU A 326 10.52 1.48 3.64
C LEU A 326 9.22 2.29 3.72
N ARG A 327 9.02 3.27 2.84
CA ARG A 327 7.80 4.10 2.78
C ARG A 327 6.58 3.38 2.22
N ALA A 328 6.76 2.29 1.48
CA ALA A 328 5.65 1.57 0.85
C ALA A 328 4.58 1.15 1.88
N THR A 329 5.01 0.69 3.05
CA THR A 329 4.14 0.28 4.16
C THR A 329 4.44 1.00 5.48
N GLY A 330 5.53 1.77 5.55
CA GLY A 330 6.08 2.34 6.77
C GLY A 330 5.73 3.79 7.02
N LEU A 331 5.68 4.13 8.30
CA LEU A 331 5.76 5.48 8.84
C LEU A 331 7.20 5.66 9.37
N LEU A 332 7.97 6.56 8.76
CA LEU A 332 9.39 6.71 9.05
C LEU A 332 9.60 7.71 10.18
N CYS A 333 10.12 7.23 11.29
CA CYS A 333 10.52 8.00 12.46
C CYS A 333 12.02 8.27 12.42
N TRP A 334 12.42 9.51 12.27
CA TRP A 334 13.82 9.87 12.43
C TRP A 334 14.19 10.00 13.90
N LEU A 335 14.98 9.04 14.39
CA LEU A 335 15.52 9.06 15.73
C LEU A 335 16.77 9.92 15.79
N ARG A 336 16.61 11.15 16.29
CA ARG A 336 17.68 12.14 16.44
C ARG A 336 18.43 11.89 17.73
N ARG A 337 19.74 11.94 17.67
CA ARG A 337 20.60 11.87 18.86
C ARG A 337 21.71 12.90 18.74
N PRO A 338 22.02 13.68 19.79
CA PRO A 338 23.16 14.57 19.81
C PRO A 338 24.44 13.84 19.43
N LEU A 339 25.30 14.49 18.62
CA LEU A 339 26.53 13.86 18.11
C LEU A 339 27.46 13.40 19.27
N GLU A 340 27.49 14.18 20.34
CA GLU A 340 28.31 13.92 21.54
C GLU A 340 27.89 12.63 22.28
N LEU A 341 26.65 12.16 22.06
CA LEU A 341 26.11 10.95 22.65
C LEU A 341 26.18 9.73 21.72
N LEU A 342 26.67 9.92 20.48
CA LEU A 342 26.82 8.81 19.55
C LEU A 342 28.09 8.01 19.85
N PRO A 343 28.02 6.66 19.99
CA PRO A 343 29.20 5.83 20.20
C PRO A 343 30.10 5.82 18.95
N THR A 344 31.41 5.98 19.17
CA THR A 344 32.44 6.00 18.11
C THR A 344 33.15 4.64 17.96
N GLU A 345 33.18 3.83 19.01
CA GLU A 345 33.89 2.55 19.02
C GLU A 345 33.19 1.46 18.19
N GLY A 346 33.95 0.62 17.49
CA GLY A 346 33.45 -0.53 16.73
C GLY A 346 32.68 -0.17 15.46
N ARG A 347 32.96 0.99 14.82
CA ARG A 347 32.20 1.47 13.65
C ARG A 347 33.12 2.05 12.57
N PRO A 348 33.64 1.23 11.66
CA PRO A 348 34.64 1.68 10.66
C PRO A 348 34.14 2.79 9.74
N LEU A 349 32.83 2.91 9.50
CA LEU A 349 32.25 3.99 8.67
C LEU A 349 31.93 5.27 9.45
N SER A 350 32.23 5.34 10.74
CA SER A 350 31.87 6.48 11.60
C SER A 350 33.09 7.25 12.13
N THR A 351 34.22 7.21 11.42
CA THR A 351 35.44 7.91 11.78
C THR A 351 35.31 9.43 11.74
N ASP A 352 34.49 9.98 10.85
CA ASP A 352 34.09 11.40 10.78
C ASP A 352 32.58 11.54 11.01
N LEU A 353 32.14 11.42 12.27
CA LEU A 353 30.73 11.61 12.63
C LEU A 353 30.15 12.95 12.24
N PRO A 354 30.82 14.10 12.43
CA PRO A 354 30.30 15.39 12.01
C PRO A 354 30.14 15.50 10.48
N GLY A 355 31.08 14.99 9.70
CA GLY A 355 31.00 14.94 8.24
C GLY A 355 29.86 14.04 7.76
N LEU A 356 29.76 12.84 8.33
CA LEU A 356 28.71 11.88 8.04
C LEU A 356 27.31 12.44 8.39
N TYR A 357 27.18 13.14 9.52
CA TYR A 357 25.93 13.77 9.91
C TYR A 357 25.53 14.87 8.93
N ARG A 358 26.46 15.77 8.55
CA ARG A 358 26.17 16.83 7.55
C ARG A 358 25.67 16.28 6.22
N GLN A 359 26.18 15.14 5.78
CA GLN A 359 25.75 14.49 4.55
C GLN A 359 24.36 13.85 4.70
N ARG A 360 24.06 13.22 5.84
CA ARG A 360 22.87 12.39 6.04
C ARG A 360 21.68 13.11 6.65
N GLU A 361 21.90 14.16 7.43
CA GLU A 361 20.85 14.92 8.10
C GLU A 361 19.78 15.43 7.13
N PRO A 362 20.12 16.07 5.98
CA PRO A 362 19.11 16.48 5.00
C PRO A 362 18.31 15.29 4.44
N LEU A 363 18.94 14.13 4.27
CA LEU A 363 18.29 12.93 3.76
C LEU A 363 17.33 12.32 4.79
N TYR A 364 17.73 12.27 6.07
CA TYR A 364 16.81 11.83 7.14
C TYR A 364 15.62 12.78 7.25
N ARG A 365 15.83 14.09 7.21
CA ARG A 365 14.79 15.10 7.26
C ARG A 365 13.81 14.95 6.10
N ALA A 366 14.29 14.71 4.89
CA ALA A 366 13.48 14.50 3.71
C ALA A 366 12.74 13.15 3.73
N ALA A 367 13.35 12.12 4.33
CA ALA A 367 12.77 10.78 4.38
C ALA A 367 11.72 10.61 5.48
N ALA A 368 11.85 11.30 6.61
CA ALA A 368 11.02 11.09 7.79
C ALA A 368 9.62 11.69 7.65
N ASP A 369 8.63 10.95 8.15
CA ASP A 369 7.27 11.46 8.38
C ASP A 369 7.23 12.32 9.67
N PHE A 370 8.06 11.98 10.68
CA PHE A 370 8.24 12.74 11.93
C PHE A 370 9.59 12.41 12.57
N SER A 371 9.97 13.17 13.60
CA SER A 371 11.23 12.93 14.32
C SER A 371 11.02 12.92 15.83
N VAL A 372 11.87 12.15 16.52
CA VAL A 372 11.91 12.05 17.98
C VAL A 372 13.35 12.24 18.44
N GLU A 373 13.57 13.01 19.50
CA GLU A 373 14.89 13.15 20.13
C GLU A 373 15.14 12.05 21.16
N ASN A 374 16.31 11.39 21.02
CA ASN A 374 16.83 10.44 22.00
C ASN A 374 18.01 11.06 22.74
N THR A 375 17.72 11.66 23.88
CA THR A 375 18.72 12.25 24.80
C THR A 375 19.09 11.31 25.95
N CYS A 376 18.54 10.10 25.98
CA CYS A 376 18.86 9.13 27.04
C CYS A 376 20.35 8.78 27.02
N LEU A 377 21.01 8.87 28.16
CA LEU A 377 22.38 8.35 28.32
C LEU A 377 22.39 6.85 28.06
N PRO A 378 23.44 6.30 27.40
CA PRO A 378 23.62 4.87 27.32
C PRO A 378 23.53 4.31 28.73
N LYS A 379 22.74 3.24 28.96
CA LYS A 379 22.87 2.49 30.21
C LYS A 379 24.33 2.05 30.27
N ALA A 380 25.02 2.44 31.32
CA ALA A 380 26.33 1.88 31.62
C ALA A 380 26.16 0.35 31.59
N ALA A 381 27.02 -0.31 30.82
CA ALA A 381 27.06 -1.77 30.82
C ALA A 381 27.31 -2.19 32.25
N ALA A 382 26.29 -2.75 32.92
CA ALA A 382 26.40 -3.36 34.23
C ALA A 382 26.81 -4.81 34.03
#